data_956039a0e5b5e23f51f02d9cec4ff7b6
#
_entry.id   956039a0e5b5e23f51f02d9cec4ff7b6
#
_cell.length_a   1.000
_cell.length_b   1.000
_cell.length_c   1.000
_cell.angle_alpha   90.00
_cell.angle_beta   90.00
_cell.angle_gamma   90.00
#
_symmetry.space_group_name_H-M   'P 1'
#
loop_
_entity.id
_entity.type
_entity.pdbx_description
1 polymer ?
#
loop_
_entity_poly.entity_id
_entity_poly.type
_entity_poly.pdbx_seq_one_letter_code
_entity_poly.pdbx_strand_id
1 'polypeptide(L)'
;MEISFIGVGIMGGGMCRNLLKKGLKVRAIARKKEHLLAFQQAGAAISTRNRDAADSPVIFLCLPDGAAVRQVLLGEGGLLECLEPGTVLVDCSTLGYLEARELAGLCSKRGVAYLDAPVSGHQAKAEDGTLTIMVGGREDAFRQVKPLLEAVGSTILYMGESGSGQLTKMINNCALNICTAAFCELMPLGVKMGLSPEKLGKVLMTASGSSYASCHLIPKVLEGDFAYGFSLERAYKDMAHMAELTTRFQVPLPTLQGTMQTYQLALRHGEGELYKGAMIRFYEDLLGVECRREKKEP
;
A
#
# COMPACT_ATOMS: atom_id res chain seq x y z
N MET A 1 12.59 -5.48 -25.18
CA MET A 1 11.77 -6.28 -24.25
C MET A 1 10.48 -5.52 -24.02
N GLU A 2 9.33 -6.13 -24.16
CA GLU A 2 8.04 -5.54 -23.78
C GLU A 2 7.71 -5.97 -22.35
N ILE A 3 7.12 -5.06 -21.56
CA ILE A 3 6.70 -5.28 -20.19
C ILE A 3 5.18 -5.17 -20.14
N SER A 4 4.50 -6.10 -19.51
CA SER A 4 3.07 -5.93 -19.22
C SER A 4 2.86 -5.36 -17.82
N PHE A 5 1.90 -4.45 -17.68
CA PHE A 5 1.51 -3.84 -16.42
C PHE A 5 0.00 -3.99 -16.18
N ILE A 6 -0.38 -4.83 -15.23
CA ILE A 6 -1.78 -5.10 -14.88
C ILE A 6 -2.16 -4.28 -13.64
N GLY A 7 -3.17 -3.43 -13.77
CA GLY A 7 -3.65 -2.61 -12.68
C GLY A 7 -3.08 -1.18 -12.66
N VAL A 8 -3.52 -0.37 -13.61
CA VAL A 8 -3.09 1.04 -13.77
C VAL A 8 -3.99 2.02 -12.99
N GLY A 9 -4.29 1.68 -11.74
CA GLY A 9 -4.96 2.56 -10.79
C GLY A 9 -4.06 3.71 -10.29
N ILE A 10 -4.38 4.29 -9.13
CA ILE A 10 -3.63 5.43 -8.55
C ILE A 10 -2.12 5.14 -8.47
N MET A 11 -1.74 4.04 -7.81
CA MET A 11 -0.33 3.67 -7.64
C MET A 11 0.28 3.11 -8.93
N GLY A 12 -0.34 2.06 -9.48
CA GLY A 12 0.16 1.39 -10.68
C GLY A 12 0.18 2.29 -11.90
N GLY A 13 -0.73 3.26 -12.01
CA GLY A 13 -0.73 4.25 -13.09
C GLY A 13 0.49 5.16 -13.07
N GLY A 14 0.90 5.62 -11.89
CA GLY A 14 2.14 6.39 -11.71
C GLY A 14 3.37 5.57 -12.12
N MET A 15 3.45 4.34 -11.62
CA MET A 15 4.53 3.40 -11.94
C MET A 15 4.60 3.10 -13.45
N CYS A 16 3.46 2.79 -14.07
CA CYS A 16 3.38 2.51 -15.51
C CYS A 16 3.84 3.71 -16.35
N ARG A 17 3.43 4.94 -16.00
CA ARG A 17 3.91 6.16 -16.67
C ARG A 17 5.42 6.35 -16.53
N ASN A 18 6.02 6.01 -15.40
CA ASN A 18 7.46 6.14 -15.21
C ASN A 18 8.24 5.13 -16.06
N LEU A 19 7.75 3.89 -16.22
CA LEU A 19 8.33 2.93 -17.17
C LEU A 19 8.29 3.47 -18.60
N LEU A 20 7.17 4.05 -19.04
CA LEU A 20 7.04 4.68 -20.35
C LEU A 20 8.00 5.88 -20.53
N LYS A 21 8.11 6.76 -19.53
CA LYS A 21 9.05 7.90 -19.54
C LYS A 21 10.51 7.47 -19.68
N LYS A 22 10.85 6.26 -19.24
CA LYS A 22 12.20 5.66 -19.43
C LYS A 22 12.39 5.02 -20.82
N GLY A 23 11.42 5.17 -21.71
CA GLY A 23 11.49 4.65 -23.07
C GLY A 23 11.24 3.14 -23.18
N LEU A 24 10.72 2.50 -22.13
CA LEU A 24 10.40 1.08 -22.13
C LEU A 24 9.10 0.81 -22.91
N LYS A 25 9.05 -0.30 -23.64
CA LYS A 25 7.82 -0.75 -24.29
C LYS A 25 6.90 -1.36 -23.22
N VAL A 26 5.74 -0.75 -22.98
CA VAL A 26 4.80 -1.20 -21.97
C VAL A 26 3.45 -1.51 -22.58
N ARG A 27 2.87 -2.64 -22.20
CA ARG A 27 1.46 -2.98 -22.41
C ARG A 27 0.70 -2.75 -21.12
N ALA A 28 -0.13 -1.71 -21.09
CA ALA A 28 -0.99 -1.39 -19.95
C ALA A 28 -2.29 -2.19 -20.00
N ILE A 29 -2.67 -2.84 -18.90
CA ILE A 29 -3.83 -3.71 -18.82
C ILE A 29 -4.74 -3.29 -17.66
N ALA A 30 -6.04 -3.10 -17.95
CA ALA A 30 -7.07 -2.83 -16.97
C ALA A 30 -8.42 -3.34 -17.44
N ARG A 31 -9.35 -3.58 -16.51
CA ARG A 31 -10.68 -4.11 -16.83
C ARG A 31 -11.53 -3.19 -17.72
N LYS A 32 -11.33 -1.88 -17.62
CA LYS A 32 -12.10 -0.87 -18.35
C LYS A 32 -11.19 -0.10 -19.29
N LYS A 33 -11.60 0.00 -20.57
CA LYS A 33 -10.82 0.65 -21.64
C LYS A 33 -10.60 2.15 -21.36
N GLU A 34 -11.55 2.82 -20.75
CA GLU A 34 -11.45 4.24 -20.40
C GLU A 34 -10.26 4.55 -19.48
N HIS A 35 -9.86 3.62 -18.61
CA HIS A 35 -8.69 3.79 -17.73
C HIS A 35 -7.36 3.65 -18.50
N LEU A 36 -7.40 3.18 -19.74
CA LEU A 36 -6.22 2.89 -20.55
C LEU A 36 -5.91 3.99 -21.58
N LEU A 37 -6.88 4.85 -21.91
CA LEU A 37 -6.73 5.83 -23.00
C LEU A 37 -5.55 6.78 -22.81
N ALA A 38 -5.31 7.26 -21.60
CA ALA A 38 -4.16 8.12 -21.29
C ALA A 38 -2.81 7.41 -21.47
N PHE A 39 -2.74 6.10 -21.20
CA PHE A 39 -1.54 5.29 -21.42
C PHE A 39 -1.31 5.02 -22.92
N GLN A 40 -2.39 4.79 -23.67
CA GLN A 40 -2.32 4.64 -25.13
C GLN A 40 -1.78 5.91 -25.79
N GLN A 41 -2.26 7.09 -25.35
CA GLN A 41 -1.76 8.38 -25.81
C GLN A 41 -0.27 8.61 -25.45
N ALA A 42 0.17 8.03 -24.32
CA ALA A 42 1.56 8.06 -23.88
C ALA A 42 2.45 6.99 -24.58
N GLY A 43 1.92 6.25 -25.55
CA GLY A 43 2.67 5.27 -26.36
C GLY A 43 2.64 3.83 -25.84
N ALA A 44 1.81 3.50 -24.86
CA ALA A 44 1.63 2.12 -24.42
C ALA A 44 0.74 1.32 -25.40
N ALA A 45 1.04 0.05 -25.58
CA ALA A 45 0.03 -0.90 -26.02
C ALA A 45 -1.02 -1.07 -24.91
N ILE A 46 -2.28 -1.29 -25.26
CA ILE A 46 -3.34 -1.45 -24.26
C ILE A 46 -4.15 -2.73 -24.48
N SER A 47 -4.62 -3.33 -23.40
CA SER A 47 -5.57 -4.45 -23.45
C SER A 47 -6.51 -4.46 -22.24
N THR A 48 -7.70 -5.03 -22.44
CA THR A 48 -8.65 -5.32 -21.35
C THR A 48 -8.63 -6.79 -20.91
N ARG A 49 -7.78 -7.62 -21.51
CA ARG A 49 -7.65 -9.04 -21.22
C ARG A 49 -6.32 -9.31 -20.52
N ASN A 50 -6.36 -9.90 -19.32
CA ASN A 50 -5.14 -10.21 -18.55
C ASN A 50 -4.21 -11.19 -19.29
N ARG A 51 -4.77 -12.12 -20.08
CA ARG A 51 -4.00 -13.10 -20.86
C ARG A 51 -3.06 -12.48 -21.89
N ASP A 52 -3.35 -11.28 -22.37
CA ASP A 52 -2.47 -10.56 -23.30
C ASP A 52 -1.16 -10.12 -22.65
N ALA A 53 -1.02 -10.28 -21.34
CA ALA A 53 0.25 -10.11 -20.62
C ALA A 53 1.23 -11.28 -20.82
N ALA A 54 0.73 -12.46 -21.23
CA ALA A 54 1.54 -13.69 -21.29
C ALA A 54 2.70 -13.62 -22.28
N ASP A 55 2.61 -12.75 -23.31
CA ASP A 55 3.69 -12.53 -24.28
C ASP A 55 4.89 -11.77 -23.70
N SER A 56 4.78 -11.25 -22.49
CA SER A 56 5.83 -10.42 -21.86
C SER A 56 6.69 -11.24 -20.91
N PRO A 57 8.03 -11.15 -20.99
CA PRO A 57 8.91 -11.86 -20.06
C PRO A 57 8.88 -11.30 -18.63
N VAL A 58 8.40 -10.05 -18.46
CA VAL A 58 8.21 -9.42 -17.15
C VAL A 58 6.82 -8.79 -17.07
N ILE A 59 6.09 -9.13 -16.00
CA ILE A 59 4.72 -8.67 -15.80
C ILE A 59 4.64 -8.03 -14.40
N PHE A 60 4.24 -6.76 -14.37
CA PHE A 60 3.94 -6.06 -13.14
C PHE A 60 2.46 -6.20 -12.78
N LEU A 61 2.18 -6.44 -11.51
CA LEU A 61 0.85 -6.41 -10.92
C LEU A 61 0.79 -5.26 -9.90
N CYS A 62 -0.28 -4.47 -9.92
CA CYS A 62 -0.55 -3.47 -8.87
C CYS A 62 -2.08 -3.40 -8.66
N LEU A 63 -2.59 -4.32 -7.84
CA LEU A 63 -4.00 -4.59 -7.66
C LEU A 63 -4.46 -4.23 -6.24
N PRO A 64 -5.77 -4.07 -5.99
CA PRO A 64 -6.28 -3.58 -4.70
C PRO A 64 -5.98 -4.52 -3.52
N ASP A 65 -5.99 -5.82 -3.75
CA ASP A 65 -5.88 -6.85 -2.70
C ASP A 65 -5.48 -8.22 -3.27
N GLY A 66 -5.29 -9.20 -2.38
CA GLY A 66 -4.95 -10.57 -2.73
C GLY A 66 -6.04 -11.29 -3.52
N ALA A 67 -7.31 -11.01 -3.25
CA ALA A 67 -8.41 -11.60 -4.01
C ALA A 67 -8.34 -11.20 -5.49
N ALA A 68 -8.01 -9.93 -5.77
CA ALA A 68 -7.82 -9.46 -7.14
C ALA A 68 -6.58 -10.09 -7.80
N VAL A 69 -5.48 -10.26 -7.06
CA VAL A 69 -4.28 -10.96 -7.56
C VAL A 69 -4.59 -12.42 -7.88
N ARG A 70 -5.26 -13.14 -6.96
CA ARG A 70 -5.70 -14.52 -7.18
C ARG A 70 -6.62 -14.65 -8.39
N GLN A 71 -7.58 -13.75 -8.54
CA GLN A 71 -8.50 -13.75 -9.68
C GLN A 71 -7.75 -13.56 -11.00
N VAL A 72 -6.75 -12.70 -11.05
CA VAL A 72 -5.92 -12.47 -12.26
C VAL A 72 -5.05 -13.67 -12.56
N LEU A 73 -4.42 -14.27 -11.57
CA LEU A 73 -3.47 -15.38 -11.76
C LEU A 73 -4.16 -16.73 -11.88
N LEU A 74 -5.18 -17.02 -11.07
CA LEU A 74 -5.73 -18.35 -10.83
C LEU A 74 -7.23 -18.47 -11.16
N GLY A 75 -7.93 -17.36 -11.48
CA GLY A 75 -9.34 -17.39 -11.86
C GLY A 75 -9.60 -18.16 -13.15
N GLU A 76 -10.84 -18.29 -13.55
CA GLU A 76 -11.21 -18.93 -14.81
C GLU A 76 -10.45 -18.29 -15.98
N GLY A 77 -9.67 -19.09 -16.70
CA GLY A 77 -8.74 -18.58 -17.71
C GLY A 77 -7.63 -17.70 -17.14
N GLY A 78 -7.16 -18.00 -15.93
CA GLY A 78 -6.14 -17.24 -15.22
C GLY A 78 -4.83 -17.09 -15.97
N LEU A 79 -4.13 -16.01 -15.68
CA LEU A 79 -2.89 -15.67 -16.38
C LEU A 79 -1.82 -16.76 -16.21
N LEU A 80 -1.72 -17.38 -15.03
CA LEU A 80 -0.69 -18.37 -14.72
C LEU A 80 -0.73 -19.61 -15.65
N GLU A 81 -1.90 -19.95 -16.20
CA GLU A 81 -2.05 -21.05 -17.15
C GLU A 81 -1.34 -20.78 -18.49
N CYS A 82 -1.17 -19.52 -18.86
CA CYS A 82 -0.65 -19.07 -20.14
C CYS A 82 0.81 -18.61 -20.08
N LEU A 83 1.40 -18.51 -18.87
CA LEU A 83 2.77 -18.03 -18.72
C LEU A 83 3.79 -19.09 -19.13
N GLU A 84 4.80 -18.66 -19.87
CA GLU A 84 5.94 -19.47 -20.19
C GLU A 84 6.94 -19.58 -19.03
N PRO A 85 7.62 -20.74 -18.88
CA PRO A 85 8.74 -20.86 -17.93
C PRO A 85 9.79 -19.78 -18.17
N GLY A 86 10.30 -19.19 -17.09
CA GLY A 86 11.25 -18.07 -17.13
C GLY A 86 10.59 -16.69 -17.07
N THR A 87 9.27 -16.58 -17.17
CA THR A 87 8.55 -15.32 -16.91
C THR A 87 8.76 -14.86 -15.46
N VAL A 88 8.91 -13.56 -15.26
CA VAL A 88 8.99 -12.92 -13.93
C VAL A 88 7.72 -12.10 -13.67
N LEU A 89 6.99 -12.48 -12.63
CA LEU A 89 5.88 -11.71 -12.06
C LEU A 89 6.42 -10.80 -10.95
N VAL A 90 6.17 -9.50 -11.05
CA VAL A 90 6.53 -8.50 -10.04
C VAL A 90 5.24 -7.97 -9.43
N ASP A 91 4.86 -8.47 -8.27
CA ASP A 91 3.62 -8.09 -7.61
C ASP A 91 3.84 -6.95 -6.62
N CYS A 92 3.43 -5.75 -7.01
CA CYS A 92 3.48 -4.53 -6.22
C CYS A 92 2.22 -4.31 -5.36
N SER A 93 1.28 -5.25 -5.38
CA SER A 93 0.07 -5.23 -4.54
C SER A 93 0.42 -5.48 -3.08
N THR A 94 -0.47 -5.11 -2.16
CA THR A 94 -0.32 -5.42 -0.73
C THR A 94 -1.14 -6.64 -0.37
N LEU A 95 -0.45 -7.72 0.01
CA LEU A 95 -0.99 -9.03 0.35
C LEU A 95 -0.58 -9.45 1.77
N GLY A 96 -1.19 -10.52 2.27
CA GLY A 96 -0.69 -11.24 3.44
C GLY A 96 0.62 -12.00 3.13
N TYR A 97 1.49 -12.13 4.12
CA TYR A 97 2.74 -12.89 4.01
C TYR A 97 2.53 -14.33 3.53
N LEU A 98 1.55 -15.02 4.12
CA LEU A 98 1.27 -16.43 3.78
C LEU A 98 0.71 -16.56 2.37
N GLU A 99 -0.13 -15.63 1.96
CA GLU A 99 -0.71 -15.59 0.63
C GLU A 99 0.37 -15.37 -0.45
N ALA A 100 1.30 -14.44 -0.24
CA ALA A 100 2.41 -14.23 -1.15
C ALA A 100 3.29 -15.47 -1.32
N ARG A 101 3.57 -16.20 -0.23
CA ARG A 101 4.31 -17.46 -0.27
C ARG A 101 3.57 -18.57 -1.02
N GLU A 102 2.27 -18.66 -0.84
CA GLU A 102 1.44 -19.62 -1.58
C GLU A 102 1.48 -19.33 -3.09
N LEU A 103 1.24 -18.08 -3.47
CA LEU A 103 1.29 -17.66 -4.88
C LEU A 103 2.67 -17.92 -5.50
N ALA A 104 3.76 -17.61 -4.78
CA ALA A 104 5.11 -17.91 -5.21
C ALA A 104 5.33 -19.42 -5.44
N GLY A 105 4.80 -20.27 -4.56
CA GLY A 105 4.86 -21.72 -4.70
C GLY A 105 4.08 -22.23 -5.92
N LEU A 106 2.92 -21.65 -6.22
CA LEU A 106 2.13 -21.99 -7.39
C LEU A 106 2.83 -21.56 -8.70
N CYS A 107 3.38 -20.35 -8.73
CA CYS A 107 4.16 -19.85 -9.86
C CYS A 107 5.42 -20.71 -10.10
N SER A 108 6.14 -21.07 -9.06
CA SER A 108 7.35 -21.90 -9.14
C SER A 108 7.09 -23.26 -9.79
N LYS A 109 5.94 -23.90 -9.49
CA LYS A 109 5.55 -25.18 -10.13
C LYS A 109 5.39 -25.07 -11.66
N ARG A 110 5.22 -23.86 -12.17
CA ARG A 110 5.12 -23.54 -13.61
C ARG A 110 6.41 -22.96 -14.18
N GLY A 111 7.49 -22.95 -13.40
CA GLY A 111 8.76 -22.33 -13.82
C GLY A 111 8.72 -20.80 -13.90
N VAL A 112 7.72 -20.16 -13.31
CA VAL A 112 7.53 -18.71 -13.27
C VAL A 112 8.11 -18.18 -11.95
N ALA A 113 8.93 -17.14 -12.01
CA ALA A 113 9.43 -16.45 -10.83
C ALA A 113 8.39 -15.42 -10.33
N TYR A 114 7.99 -15.53 -9.08
CA TYR A 114 7.12 -14.55 -8.42
C TYR A 114 7.94 -13.74 -7.42
N LEU A 115 7.94 -12.43 -7.60
CA LEU A 115 8.53 -11.46 -6.68
C LEU A 115 7.42 -10.68 -5.98
N ASP A 116 7.31 -10.79 -4.68
CA ASP A 116 6.47 -9.90 -3.89
C ASP A 116 7.23 -8.59 -3.67
N ALA A 117 6.77 -7.53 -4.31
CA ALA A 117 7.46 -6.24 -4.39
C ALA A 117 6.55 -5.07 -3.93
N PRO A 118 5.91 -5.15 -2.76
CA PRO A 118 5.05 -4.09 -2.27
C PRO A 118 5.79 -2.77 -2.13
N VAL A 119 5.04 -1.68 -2.31
CA VAL A 119 5.59 -0.32 -2.38
C VAL A 119 5.14 0.56 -1.20
N SER A 120 5.93 1.58 -0.90
CA SER A 120 5.60 2.63 0.07
C SER A 120 5.93 4.01 -0.50
N GLY A 121 5.02 5.01 -0.30
CA GLY A 121 5.27 6.39 -0.72
C GLY A 121 4.05 7.17 -1.21
N HIS A 122 2.86 6.65 -1.15
CA HIS A 122 1.64 7.28 -1.64
C HIS A 122 1.66 7.66 -3.14
N GLN A 123 0.62 8.34 -3.61
CA GLN A 123 0.45 8.71 -5.01
C GLN A 123 1.59 9.58 -5.53
N ALA A 124 1.98 10.62 -4.79
CA ALA A 124 3.03 11.54 -5.22
C ALA A 124 4.33 10.81 -5.57
N LYS A 125 4.81 9.93 -4.68
CA LYS A 125 6.02 9.15 -4.95
C LYS A 125 5.87 8.13 -6.08
N ALA A 126 4.66 7.61 -6.31
CA ALA A 126 4.40 6.75 -7.46
C ALA A 126 4.47 7.54 -8.78
N GLU A 127 4.04 8.79 -8.80
CA GLU A 127 4.11 9.69 -9.96
C GLU A 127 5.54 10.17 -10.23
N ASP A 128 6.30 10.44 -9.16
CA ASP A 128 7.68 10.94 -9.25
C ASP A 128 8.72 9.82 -9.47
N GLY A 129 8.33 8.54 -9.35
CA GLY A 129 9.25 7.41 -9.46
C GLY A 129 10.20 7.29 -8.26
N THR A 130 9.77 7.73 -7.07
CA THR A 130 10.58 7.75 -5.84
C THR A 130 10.06 6.82 -4.75
N LEU A 131 9.34 5.77 -5.14
CA LEU A 131 8.82 4.77 -4.21
C LEU A 131 9.95 4.04 -3.47
N THR A 132 9.65 3.59 -2.25
CA THR A 132 10.40 2.54 -1.57
C THR A 132 9.78 1.19 -1.93
N ILE A 133 10.59 0.27 -2.44
CA ILE A 133 10.15 -1.06 -2.91
C ILE A 133 10.86 -2.12 -2.08
N MET A 134 10.10 -3.00 -1.46
CA MET A 134 10.60 -4.09 -0.62
C MET A 134 10.39 -5.40 -1.37
N VAL A 135 11.47 -6.03 -1.85
CA VAL A 135 11.36 -7.17 -2.76
C VAL A 135 11.71 -8.47 -2.05
N GLY A 136 10.75 -9.40 -2.04
CA GLY A 136 10.95 -10.80 -1.67
C GLY A 136 10.87 -11.73 -2.87
N GLY A 137 11.58 -12.84 -2.83
CA GLY A 137 11.57 -13.86 -3.88
C GLY A 137 12.97 -14.31 -4.29
N ARG A 138 13.09 -14.96 -5.44
CA ARG A 138 14.38 -15.44 -5.95
C ARG A 138 15.31 -14.27 -6.28
N GLU A 139 16.54 -14.29 -5.78
CA GLU A 139 17.51 -13.21 -5.95
C GLU A 139 17.94 -13.00 -7.40
N ASP A 140 18.04 -14.08 -8.19
CA ASP A 140 18.37 -14.00 -9.61
C ASP A 140 17.26 -13.26 -10.40
N ALA A 141 15.99 -13.57 -10.13
CA ALA A 141 14.86 -12.86 -10.72
C ALA A 141 14.81 -11.38 -10.27
N PHE A 142 15.11 -11.11 -8.99
CA PHE A 142 15.23 -9.72 -8.50
C PHE A 142 16.32 -8.97 -9.28
N ARG A 143 17.51 -9.54 -9.43
CA ARG A 143 18.61 -8.91 -10.18
C ARG A 143 18.23 -8.62 -11.63
N GLN A 144 17.46 -9.50 -12.26
CA GLN A 144 16.96 -9.33 -13.64
C GLN A 144 16.04 -8.11 -13.76
N VAL A 145 15.12 -7.91 -12.81
CA VAL A 145 14.11 -6.83 -12.88
C VAL A 145 14.52 -5.56 -12.17
N LYS A 146 15.62 -5.53 -11.41
CA LYS A 146 16.09 -4.37 -10.67
C LYS A 146 16.17 -3.10 -11.52
N PRO A 147 16.71 -3.11 -12.76
CA PRO A 147 16.73 -1.91 -13.61
C PRO A 147 15.34 -1.37 -13.94
N LEU A 148 14.30 -2.23 -13.96
CA LEU A 148 12.92 -1.82 -14.17
C LEU A 148 12.32 -1.21 -12.89
N LEU A 149 12.66 -1.76 -11.74
CA LEU A 149 12.26 -1.21 -10.44
C LEU A 149 12.87 0.18 -10.21
N GLU A 150 14.10 0.43 -10.68
CA GLU A 150 14.77 1.74 -10.64
C GLU A 150 14.07 2.82 -11.46
N ALA A 151 13.18 2.44 -12.38
CA ALA A 151 12.33 3.40 -13.09
C ALA A 151 11.14 3.88 -12.25
N VAL A 152 10.73 3.13 -11.22
CA VAL A 152 9.52 3.38 -10.44
C VAL A 152 9.79 3.67 -8.96
N GLY A 153 11.00 3.44 -8.48
CA GLY A 153 11.40 3.67 -7.10
C GLY A 153 12.83 4.16 -6.96
N SER A 154 13.10 4.93 -5.92
CA SER A 154 14.46 5.43 -5.58
C SER A 154 15.15 4.58 -4.50
N THR A 155 14.37 3.81 -3.72
CA THR A 155 14.89 2.93 -2.68
C THR A 155 14.36 1.52 -2.93
N ILE A 156 15.26 0.62 -3.36
CA ILE A 156 14.89 -0.75 -3.73
C ILE A 156 15.69 -1.70 -2.85
N LEU A 157 14.99 -2.45 -2.02
CA LEU A 157 15.59 -3.33 -1.02
C LEU A 157 15.20 -4.78 -1.31
N TYR A 158 16.19 -5.64 -1.49
CA TYR A 158 15.98 -7.07 -1.49
C TYR A 158 15.90 -7.57 -0.04
N MET A 159 14.75 -8.12 0.32
CA MET A 159 14.41 -8.49 1.69
C MET A 159 14.63 -9.98 1.99
N GLY A 160 14.93 -10.79 0.98
CA GLY A 160 15.12 -12.22 1.12
C GLY A 160 14.12 -13.04 0.30
N GLU A 161 13.79 -14.25 0.77
CA GLU A 161 12.92 -15.21 0.09
C GLU A 161 11.48 -14.69 -0.08
N SER A 162 10.68 -15.44 -0.84
CA SER A 162 9.27 -15.11 -1.11
C SER A 162 8.46 -14.85 0.16
N GLY A 163 7.73 -13.75 0.16
CA GLY A 163 6.96 -13.22 1.29
C GLY A 163 7.71 -12.16 2.12
N SER A 164 9.05 -12.07 2.01
CA SER A 164 9.84 -11.13 2.83
C SER A 164 9.51 -9.66 2.53
N GLY A 165 9.19 -9.33 1.29
CA GLY A 165 8.72 -8.01 0.90
C GLY A 165 7.39 -7.67 1.58
N GLN A 166 6.40 -8.57 1.50
CA GLN A 166 5.10 -8.38 2.14
C GLN A 166 5.21 -8.32 3.66
N LEU A 167 6.02 -9.19 4.27
CA LEU A 167 6.25 -9.14 5.72
C LEU A 167 6.83 -7.79 6.15
N THR A 168 7.82 -7.30 5.41
CA THR A 168 8.43 -5.98 5.66
C THR A 168 7.38 -4.87 5.52
N LYS A 169 6.56 -4.93 4.46
CA LYS A 169 5.46 -3.98 4.25
C LYS A 169 4.45 -3.99 5.38
N MET A 170 4.05 -5.18 5.85
CA MET A 170 3.12 -5.33 6.97
C MET A 170 3.69 -4.74 8.26
N ILE A 171 4.96 -5.00 8.58
CA ILE A 171 5.64 -4.43 9.76
C ILE A 171 5.66 -2.91 9.68
N ASN A 172 6.06 -2.35 8.52
CA ASN A 172 6.06 -0.90 8.30
C ASN A 172 4.66 -0.28 8.49
N ASN A 173 3.63 -0.90 7.91
CA ASN A 173 2.25 -0.39 8.01
C ASN A 173 1.70 -0.52 9.43
N CYS A 174 1.98 -1.61 10.15
CA CYS A 174 1.60 -1.77 11.55
C CYS A 174 2.26 -0.69 12.43
N ALA A 175 3.55 -0.43 12.27
CA ALA A 175 4.25 0.62 13.02
C ALA A 175 3.62 2.01 12.76
N LEU A 176 3.33 2.32 11.49
CA LEU A 176 2.64 3.56 11.13
C LEU A 176 1.23 3.65 11.75
N ASN A 177 0.48 2.55 11.75
CA ASN A 177 -0.88 2.51 12.28
C ASN A 177 -0.91 2.62 13.81
N ILE A 178 0.06 2.02 14.51
CA ILE A 178 0.24 2.17 15.96
C ILE A 178 0.48 3.64 16.32
N CYS A 179 1.40 4.30 15.64
CA CYS A 179 1.65 5.73 15.85
C CYS A 179 0.39 6.57 15.55
N THR A 180 -0.35 6.24 14.49
CA THR A 180 -1.58 6.95 14.13
C THR A 180 -2.63 6.85 15.25
N ALA A 181 -2.87 5.64 15.78
CA ALA A 181 -3.80 5.41 16.87
C ALA A 181 -3.41 6.21 18.13
N ALA A 182 -2.13 6.15 18.51
CA ALA A 182 -1.64 6.88 19.68
C ALA A 182 -1.94 8.39 19.60
N PHE A 183 -1.73 9.02 18.44
CA PHE A 183 -2.04 10.45 18.30
C PHE A 183 -3.54 10.73 18.30
N CYS A 184 -4.35 9.83 17.72
CA CYS A 184 -5.80 9.97 17.72
C CYS A 184 -6.41 9.84 19.13
N GLU A 185 -5.79 9.07 20.02
CA GLU A 185 -6.21 8.94 21.42
C GLU A 185 -5.73 10.11 22.29
N LEU A 186 -4.43 10.46 22.16
CA LEU A 186 -3.78 11.42 23.09
C LEU A 186 -4.11 12.88 22.79
N MET A 187 -4.25 13.24 21.50
CA MET A 187 -4.48 14.65 21.13
C MET A 187 -5.82 15.19 21.64
N PRO A 188 -6.97 14.49 21.52
CA PRO A 188 -8.24 14.94 22.08
C PRO A 188 -8.21 15.04 23.61
N LEU A 189 -7.51 14.12 24.28
CA LEU A 189 -7.32 14.21 25.75
C LEU A 189 -6.57 15.49 26.14
N GLY A 190 -5.48 15.81 25.44
CA GLY A 190 -4.73 17.06 25.68
C GLY A 190 -5.59 18.30 25.48
N VAL A 191 -6.42 18.32 24.42
CA VAL A 191 -7.37 19.41 24.15
C VAL A 191 -8.44 19.50 25.24
N LYS A 192 -8.97 18.38 25.73
CA LYS A 192 -9.89 18.32 26.85
C LYS A 192 -9.30 18.93 28.12
N MET A 193 -8.00 18.79 28.32
CA MET A 193 -7.25 19.35 29.43
C MET A 193 -6.84 20.82 29.21
N GLY A 194 -7.31 21.48 28.15
CA GLY A 194 -7.10 22.89 27.86
C GLY A 194 -5.90 23.24 27.01
N LEU A 195 -5.24 22.24 26.39
CA LEU A 195 -4.15 22.52 25.44
C LEU A 195 -4.70 23.00 24.09
N SER A 196 -4.04 23.99 23.50
CA SER A 196 -4.34 24.40 22.12
C SER A 196 -3.99 23.27 21.14
N PRO A 197 -4.92 22.84 20.26
CA PRO A 197 -4.66 21.81 19.25
C PRO A 197 -3.47 22.13 18.36
N GLU A 198 -3.31 23.39 17.96
CA GLU A 198 -2.20 23.83 17.08
C GLU A 198 -0.84 23.74 17.79
N LYS A 199 -0.76 24.22 19.05
CA LYS A 199 0.49 24.18 19.81
C LYS A 199 0.88 22.74 20.15
N LEU A 200 -0.09 21.93 20.58
CA LEU A 200 0.11 20.51 20.83
C LEU A 200 0.55 19.79 19.55
N GLY A 201 -0.15 20.03 18.45
CA GLY A 201 0.19 19.47 17.13
C GLY A 201 1.61 19.82 16.70
N LYS A 202 2.05 21.07 16.91
CA LYS A 202 3.43 21.49 16.61
C LYS A 202 4.45 20.68 17.43
N VAL A 203 4.21 20.49 18.72
CA VAL A 203 5.09 19.67 19.59
C VAL A 203 5.15 18.23 19.08
N LEU A 204 4.00 17.61 18.79
CA LEU A 204 3.92 16.23 18.34
C LEU A 204 4.59 16.00 16.95
N MET A 205 4.75 17.05 16.13
CA MET A 205 5.44 16.99 14.86
C MET A 205 6.95 17.27 14.96
N THR A 206 7.42 17.91 16.04
CA THR A 206 8.81 18.42 16.09
C THR A 206 9.64 17.91 17.27
N ALA A 207 9.01 17.41 18.34
CA ALA A 207 9.69 16.87 19.51
C ALA A 207 9.96 15.36 19.37
N SER A 208 10.51 14.74 20.42
CA SER A 208 10.92 13.32 20.42
C SER A 208 9.81 12.31 20.14
N GLY A 209 8.53 12.69 20.34
CA GLY A 209 7.36 11.88 19.97
C GLY A 209 7.01 11.94 18.46
N SER A 210 7.75 12.71 17.68
CA SER A 210 7.49 12.90 16.26
C SER A 210 7.69 11.59 15.46
N SER A 211 6.85 11.41 14.45
CA SER A 211 6.91 10.28 13.53
C SER A 211 6.37 10.68 12.16
N TYR A 212 6.57 9.83 11.16
CA TYR A 212 5.90 10.01 9.87
C TYR A 212 4.38 10.14 10.04
N ALA A 213 3.79 9.38 10.98
CA ALA A 213 2.36 9.45 11.27
C ALA A 213 1.95 10.86 11.76
N SER A 214 2.64 11.43 12.74
CA SER A 214 2.31 12.76 13.25
C SER A 214 2.41 13.84 12.17
N CYS A 215 3.49 13.83 11.38
CA CYS A 215 3.72 14.83 10.33
C CYS A 215 2.65 14.81 9.22
N HIS A 216 2.03 13.66 8.96
CA HIS A 216 0.99 13.52 7.92
C HIS A 216 -0.44 13.58 8.48
N LEU A 217 -0.64 13.12 9.71
CA LEU A 217 -1.95 13.10 10.36
C LEU A 217 -2.35 14.48 10.89
N ILE A 218 -1.48 15.10 11.69
CA ILE A 218 -1.84 16.29 12.48
C ILE A 218 -2.28 17.47 11.60
N PRO A 219 -1.62 17.80 10.47
CA PRO A 219 -2.12 18.85 9.58
C PRO A 219 -3.55 18.60 9.11
N LYS A 220 -3.87 17.36 8.72
CA LYS A 220 -5.22 16.98 8.28
C LYS A 220 -6.25 17.08 9.41
N VAL A 221 -5.88 16.66 10.61
CA VAL A 221 -6.72 16.79 11.81
C VAL A 221 -7.04 18.26 12.09
N LEU A 222 -6.03 19.13 12.08
CA LEU A 222 -6.19 20.55 12.34
C LEU A 222 -7.06 21.27 11.29
N GLU A 223 -7.08 20.75 10.07
CA GLU A 223 -7.91 21.24 8.96
C GLU A 223 -9.28 20.56 8.87
N GLY A 224 -9.46 19.43 9.56
CA GLY A 224 -10.68 18.62 9.47
C GLY A 224 -10.81 17.89 8.13
N ASP A 225 -9.70 17.72 7.38
CA ASP A 225 -9.69 17.04 6.08
C ASP A 225 -9.42 15.54 6.23
N PHE A 226 -10.48 14.76 6.15
CA PHE A 226 -10.41 13.29 6.18
C PHE A 226 -10.92 12.63 4.89
N ALA A 227 -11.21 13.43 3.84
CA ALA A 227 -11.82 12.92 2.61
C ALA A 227 -10.85 12.06 1.78
N TYR A 228 -9.54 12.40 1.81
CA TYR A 228 -8.56 11.77 0.94
C TYR A 228 -7.40 11.17 1.72
N GLY A 229 -7.02 9.94 1.32
CA GLY A 229 -5.88 9.25 1.90
C GLY A 229 -6.12 7.75 2.00
N PHE A 230 -5.24 7.07 2.74
CA PHE A 230 -5.38 5.64 2.98
C PHE A 230 -6.50 5.39 4.00
N SER A 231 -7.57 4.72 3.57
CA SER A 231 -8.78 4.57 4.38
C SER A 231 -8.54 3.74 5.65
N LEU A 232 -9.36 4.00 6.65
CA LEU A 232 -9.30 3.30 7.94
C LEU A 232 -9.52 1.80 7.76
N GLU A 233 -10.49 1.40 6.93
CA GLU A 233 -10.79 -0.01 6.63
C GLU A 233 -9.59 -0.73 6.01
N ARG A 234 -8.90 -0.11 5.03
CA ARG A 234 -7.71 -0.69 4.41
C ARG A 234 -6.55 -0.81 5.40
N ALA A 235 -6.38 0.19 6.26
CA ALA A 235 -5.35 0.15 7.30
C ALA A 235 -5.63 -0.96 8.33
N TYR A 236 -6.89 -1.18 8.69
CA TYR A 236 -7.31 -2.29 9.55
C TYR A 236 -7.03 -3.65 8.90
N LYS A 237 -7.33 -3.80 7.61
CA LYS A 237 -7.04 -5.02 6.84
C LYS A 237 -5.55 -5.39 6.90
N ASP A 238 -4.66 -4.41 6.74
CA ASP A 238 -3.22 -4.67 6.81
C ASP A 238 -2.78 -5.18 8.19
N MET A 239 -3.38 -4.67 9.27
CA MET A 239 -3.14 -5.17 10.63
C MET A 239 -3.73 -6.57 10.85
N ALA A 240 -4.86 -6.89 10.23
CA ALA A 240 -5.48 -8.21 10.32
C ALA A 240 -4.56 -9.31 9.72
N HIS A 241 -3.85 -9.02 8.63
CA HIS A 241 -2.85 -9.95 8.09
C HIS A 241 -1.70 -10.21 9.08
N MET A 242 -1.26 -9.18 9.85
CA MET A 242 -0.27 -9.39 10.90
C MET A 242 -0.85 -10.19 12.07
N ALA A 243 -2.10 -9.95 12.45
CA ALA A 243 -2.77 -10.70 13.51
C ALA A 243 -2.91 -12.21 13.18
N GLU A 244 -3.08 -12.55 11.90
CA GLU A 244 -3.04 -13.94 11.45
C GLU A 244 -1.68 -14.60 11.79
N LEU A 245 -0.57 -13.90 11.58
CA LEU A 245 0.76 -14.40 11.91
C LEU A 245 0.94 -14.54 13.42
N THR A 246 0.43 -13.59 14.23
CA THR A 246 0.51 -13.71 15.70
C THR A 246 -0.17 -14.97 16.21
N THR A 247 -1.33 -15.30 15.63
CA THR A 247 -2.07 -16.53 15.97
C THR A 247 -1.30 -17.77 15.53
N ARG A 248 -0.82 -17.80 14.29
CA ARG A 248 -0.13 -18.96 13.72
C ARG A 248 1.19 -19.28 14.43
N PHE A 249 1.97 -18.25 14.77
CA PHE A 249 3.29 -18.41 15.41
C PHE A 249 3.23 -18.28 16.93
N GLN A 250 2.05 -18.07 17.51
CA GLN A 250 1.83 -17.91 18.95
C GLN A 250 2.69 -16.79 19.57
N VAL A 251 2.90 -15.71 18.84
CA VAL A 251 3.66 -14.55 19.31
C VAL A 251 2.70 -13.43 19.75
N PRO A 252 2.68 -13.05 21.04
CA PRO A 252 1.82 -11.97 21.50
C PRO A 252 2.38 -10.61 21.05
N LEU A 253 1.53 -9.77 20.43
CA LEU A 253 1.83 -8.38 20.07
C LEU A 253 0.78 -7.45 20.71
N PRO A 254 0.86 -7.19 22.05
CA PRO A 254 -0.18 -6.47 22.77
C PRO A 254 -0.39 -5.04 22.25
N THR A 255 0.66 -4.34 21.83
CA THR A 255 0.55 -3.00 21.22
C THR A 255 -0.26 -3.03 19.93
N LEU A 256 -0.04 -4.02 19.05
CA LEU A 256 -0.82 -4.18 17.83
C LEU A 256 -2.28 -4.50 18.15
N GLN A 257 -2.54 -5.39 19.10
CA GLN A 257 -3.90 -5.76 19.50
C GLN A 257 -4.68 -4.58 20.07
N GLY A 258 -4.07 -3.77 20.94
CA GLY A 258 -4.67 -2.53 21.45
C GLY A 258 -4.99 -1.55 20.32
N THR A 259 -4.04 -1.36 19.41
CA THR A 259 -4.24 -0.52 18.21
C THR A 259 -5.42 -1.01 17.36
N MET A 260 -5.54 -2.32 17.13
CA MET A 260 -6.66 -2.87 16.37
C MET A 260 -8.01 -2.59 17.04
N GLN A 261 -8.08 -2.58 18.37
CA GLN A 261 -9.31 -2.20 19.09
C GLN A 261 -9.68 -0.74 18.82
N THR A 262 -8.73 0.18 18.84
CA THR A 262 -8.95 1.60 18.50
C THR A 262 -9.50 1.75 17.07
N TYR A 263 -8.94 1.02 16.11
CA TYR A 263 -9.46 1.00 14.74
C TYR A 263 -10.88 0.42 14.65
N GLN A 264 -11.17 -0.63 15.42
CA GLN A 264 -12.52 -1.24 15.46
C GLN A 264 -13.56 -0.26 16.03
N LEU A 265 -13.23 0.54 17.05
CA LEU A 265 -14.11 1.57 17.57
C LEU A 265 -14.45 2.59 16.48
N ALA A 266 -13.47 3.09 15.75
CA ALA A 266 -13.68 4.04 14.66
C ALA A 266 -14.45 3.45 13.47
N LEU A 267 -14.21 2.18 13.13
CA LEU A 267 -15.00 1.47 12.09
C LEU A 267 -16.48 1.38 12.49
N ARG A 268 -16.78 1.08 13.75
CA ARG A 268 -18.16 1.06 14.27
C ARG A 268 -18.79 2.45 14.36
N HIS A 269 -17.96 3.49 14.48
CA HIS A 269 -18.39 4.89 14.42
C HIS A 269 -18.72 5.37 12.99
N GLY A 270 -18.45 4.55 11.97
CA GLY A 270 -18.80 4.85 10.58
C GLY A 270 -17.67 5.50 9.75
N GLU A 271 -16.42 5.52 10.25
CA GLU A 271 -15.30 6.23 9.63
C GLU A 271 -14.53 5.39 8.58
N GLY A 272 -15.03 4.20 8.21
CA GLY A 272 -14.31 3.19 7.42
C GLY A 272 -13.72 3.68 6.10
N GLU A 273 -14.51 4.41 5.32
CA GLU A 273 -14.13 4.92 4.00
C GLU A 273 -13.22 6.16 4.07
N LEU A 274 -13.18 6.84 5.20
CA LEU A 274 -12.40 8.05 5.39
C LEU A 274 -10.91 7.73 5.59
N TYR A 275 -10.07 8.75 5.40
CA TYR A 275 -8.66 8.69 5.78
C TYR A 275 -8.53 8.20 7.23
N LYS A 276 -7.64 7.26 7.49
CA LYS A 276 -7.53 6.58 8.80
C LYS A 276 -7.35 7.53 10.00
N GLY A 277 -6.92 8.77 9.78
CA GLY A 277 -6.87 9.81 10.80
C GLY A 277 -8.25 10.28 11.28
N ALA A 278 -9.33 9.99 10.55
CA ALA A 278 -10.69 10.25 10.99
C ALA A 278 -11.04 9.50 12.29
N MET A 279 -10.28 8.47 12.65
CA MET A 279 -10.38 7.75 13.91
C MET A 279 -10.36 8.69 15.13
N ILE A 280 -9.73 9.87 15.03
CA ILE A 280 -9.72 10.89 16.08
C ILE A 280 -11.13 11.35 16.43
N ARG A 281 -12.08 11.36 15.49
CA ARG A 281 -13.46 11.84 15.68
C ARG A 281 -14.21 11.04 16.74
N PHE A 282 -13.95 9.73 16.82
CA PHE A 282 -14.50 8.91 17.91
C PHE A 282 -14.09 9.45 19.30
N TYR A 283 -12.84 9.85 19.46
CA TYR A 283 -12.35 10.39 20.75
C TYR A 283 -12.75 11.85 20.94
N GLU A 284 -12.89 12.63 19.88
CA GLU A 284 -13.44 13.98 19.92
C GLU A 284 -14.88 13.96 20.44
N ASP A 285 -15.71 13.07 19.93
CA ASP A 285 -17.11 12.91 20.34
C ASP A 285 -17.20 12.38 21.79
N LEU A 286 -16.38 11.37 22.14
CA LEU A 286 -16.32 10.81 23.48
C LEU A 286 -15.97 11.86 24.54
N LEU A 287 -15.07 12.79 24.23
CA LEU A 287 -14.56 13.81 25.16
C LEU A 287 -15.28 15.16 25.03
N GLY A 288 -16.13 15.34 24.02
CA GLY A 288 -16.82 16.60 23.72
C GLY A 288 -15.86 17.73 23.38
N VAL A 289 -14.90 17.48 22.49
CA VAL A 289 -13.88 18.44 22.03
C VAL A 289 -13.67 18.34 20.51
N GLU A 290 -13.03 19.34 19.93
CA GLU A 290 -12.58 19.32 18.54
C GLU A 290 -11.09 19.70 18.46
N CYS A 291 -10.32 18.90 17.74
CA CYS A 291 -8.89 19.12 17.48
C CYS A 291 -8.67 19.88 16.16
N ARG A 292 -9.19 21.11 16.08
CA ARG A 292 -9.13 21.96 14.87
C ARG A 292 -8.33 23.23 15.13
N ARG A 293 -7.86 23.85 14.05
CA ARG A 293 -7.33 25.22 14.16
C ARG A 293 -8.42 26.16 14.61
N GLU A 294 -8.06 27.08 15.49
CA GLU A 294 -8.92 28.23 15.74
C GLU A 294 -9.13 28.98 14.42
N LYS A 295 -10.40 29.18 14.05
CA LYS A 295 -10.71 30.04 12.91
C LYS A 295 -10.26 31.45 13.33
N LYS A 296 -9.26 31.99 12.62
CA LYS A 296 -8.98 33.42 12.74
C LYS A 296 -10.26 34.15 12.32
N GLU A 297 -10.86 34.86 13.25
CA GLU A 297 -11.88 35.82 12.86
C GLU A 297 -11.31 36.80 11.83
N PRO A 298 -12.04 37.09 10.77
CA PRO A 298 -11.59 37.93 9.67
C PRO A 298 -11.23 39.34 10.09
#